data_92d84df2d1346743749d014ca7b21234
#
_entry.id   92d84df2d1346743749d014ca7b21234
#
_cell.length_a   1.000
_cell.length_b   1.000
_cell.length_c   1.000
_cell.angle_alpha   90.00
_cell.angle_beta   90.00
_cell.angle_gamma   90.00
#
_symmetry.space_group_name_H-M   'P 1'
#
loop_
_entity.id
_entity.type
_entity.pdbx_description
1 polymer ?
#
loop_
_entity_poly.entity_id
_entity_poly.type
_entity_poly.pdbx_seq_one_letter_code
_entity_poly.pdbx_strand_id
1 'polypeptide(L)'
;VFEPRPVPRELGDSPTLRRAWLRAAALRPGCPPIVVSSADGGVGRSTIVAALGAVLAVATPQPPAAVDATGRGWGGLEHRVLRRNDATIWDLHAAWTRTGHLDQSTLDAMMQLGTSGLHTAVGEVQRSTSRRPLVLTESLQVVDAMRGAYPLLLIDAPVADLAPVWRLLAGTICPVLVARAGVDSLQHTMRLVAQLRAGGLQAAADKAVVVVVASMPRPSREVRAAVRQLGASVAAVVSVPFDPHLARPEPVDLSRMRALTRRALVELADAVFAACPADPELAAGLLTPAGVSQAAFRPARAVAADGGHQ
;
A
#
# COMPACT_ATOMS: atom_id res chain seq x y z
N VAL A 1 -18.98 21.92 8.44
CA VAL A 1 -19.59 20.59 8.68
C VAL A 1 -19.53 19.87 7.36
N PHE A 2 -18.86 18.74 7.35
CA PHE A 2 -18.58 17.95 6.18
C PHE A 2 -19.75 16.99 5.93
N GLU A 3 -20.48 17.14 4.81
CA GLU A 3 -21.52 16.18 4.44
C GLU A 3 -20.89 14.96 3.76
N PRO A 4 -21.11 13.77 4.32
CA PRO A 4 -20.64 12.56 3.71
C PRO A 4 -21.30 12.31 2.34
N ARG A 5 -20.50 11.96 1.32
CA ARG A 5 -21.05 11.57 0.01
C ARG A 5 -21.87 10.27 0.16
N PRO A 6 -22.97 10.13 -0.59
CA PRO A 6 -23.73 8.89 -0.57
C PRO A 6 -22.84 7.73 -1.06
N VAL A 7 -23.00 6.57 -0.41
CA VAL A 7 -22.26 5.36 -0.78
C VAL A 7 -22.60 4.98 -2.24
N PRO A 8 -21.59 4.83 -3.11
CA PRO A 8 -21.83 4.44 -4.49
C PRO A 8 -22.54 3.07 -4.59
N ARG A 9 -23.50 2.96 -5.50
CA ARG A 9 -24.27 1.73 -5.70
C ARG A 9 -23.39 0.53 -6.07
N GLU A 10 -22.26 0.77 -6.72
CA GLU A 10 -21.28 -0.24 -7.14
C GLU A 10 -20.67 -1.01 -5.97
N LEU A 11 -20.58 -0.41 -4.80
CA LEU A 11 -20.03 -1.04 -3.60
C LEU A 11 -21.10 -1.77 -2.76
N GLY A 12 -22.37 -1.51 -3.01
CA GLY A 12 -23.47 -2.01 -2.21
C GLY A 12 -23.65 -1.24 -0.89
N ASP A 13 -24.72 -1.56 -0.16
CA ASP A 13 -25.02 -0.96 1.16
C ASP A 13 -24.78 -2.02 2.26
N SER A 14 -23.69 -1.88 2.98
CA SER A 14 -23.35 -2.76 4.09
C SER A 14 -22.92 -1.96 5.33
N PRO A 15 -23.13 -2.50 6.55
CA PRO A 15 -22.61 -1.88 7.77
C PRO A 15 -21.09 -1.72 7.76
N THR A 16 -20.36 -2.66 7.15
CA THR A 16 -18.91 -2.62 6.97
C THR A 16 -18.50 -1.44 6.11
N LEU A 17 -19.17 -1.23 4.97
CA LEU A 17 -18.91 -0.10 4.09
C LEU A 17 -19.17 1.23 4.80
N ARG A 18 -20.28 1.34 5.53
CA ARG A 18 -20.60 2.55 6.30
C ARG A 18 -19.54 2.86 7.34
N ARG A 19 -19.02 1.85 8.06
CA ARG A 19 -17.91 2.06 9.02
C ARG A 19 -16.64 2.53 8.34
N ALA A 20 -16.21 1.84 7.28
CA ALA A 20 -15.03 2.22 6.50
C ALA A 20 -15.16 3.66 5.99
N TRP A 21 -16.33 4.01 5.46
CA TRP A 21 -16.62 5.32 4.94
C TRP A 21 -16.57 6.43 6.01
N LEU A 22 -17.19 6.21 7.19
CA LEU A 22 -17.16 7.19 8.29
C LEU A 22 -15.72 7.43 8.78
N ARG A 23 -14.91 6.38 8.89
CA ARG A 23 -13.50 6.49 9.26
C ARG A 23 -12.69 7.22 8.20
N ALA A 24 -12.87 6.88 6.93
CA ALA A 24 -12.20 7.56 5.82
C ALA A 24 -12.57 9.05 5.73
N ALA A 25 -13.84 9.39 5.96
CA ALA A 25 -14.32 10.78 5.96
C ALA A 25 -13.75 11.64 7.10
N ALA A 26 -13.26 11.01 8.17
CA ALA A 26 -12.60 11.69 9.28
C ALA A 26 -11.13 12.04 9.02
N LEU A 27 -10.51 11.47 7.98
CA LEU A 27 -9.10 11.73 7.66
C LEU A 27 -8.88 13.18 7.23
N ARG A 28 -7.69 13.69 7.52
CA ARG A 28 -7.24 15.04 7.18
C ARG A 28 -5.89 14.96 6.48
N PRO A 29 -5.54 15.98 5.66
CA PRO A 29 -4.18 16.11 5.15
C PRO A 29 -3.15 16.01 6.27
N GLY A 30 -2.02 15.34 5.99
CA GLY A 30 -0.99 15.07 6.99
C GLY A 30 -1.10 13.71 7.69
N CYS A 31 -2.20 12.95 7.50
CA CYS A 31 -2.26 11.58 8.01
C CYS A 31 -1.09 10.73 7.50
N PRO A 32 -0.60 9.76 8.30
CA PRO A 32 0.38 8.79 7.82
C PRO A 32 -0.15 7.99 6.62
N PRO A 33 0.72 7.57 5.69
CA PRO A 33 0.30 6.80 4.54
C PRO A 33 -0.13 5.37 4.90
N ILE A 34 -0.89 4.73 4.01
CA ILE A 34 -1.05 3.28 3.97
C ILE A 34 0.07 2.71 3.12
N VAL A 35 0.91 1.86 3.67
CA VAL A 35 2.01 1.23 2.95
C VAL A 35 1.61 -0.19 2.55
N VAL A 36 1.65 -0.46 1.25
CA VAL A 36 1.38 -1.78 0.69
C VAL A 36 2.69 -2.40 0.22
N SER A 37 3.07 -3.51 0.82
CA SER A 37 4.28 -4.26 0.49
C SER A 37 3.99 -5.77 0.47
N SER A 38 5.00 -6.61 0.33
CA SER A 38 4.87 -8.08 0.32
C SER A 38 6.19 -8.74 0.64
N ALA A 39 6.16 -10.01 0.99
CA ALA A 39 7.36 -10.85 1.08
C ALA A 39 7.86 -11.28 -0.31
N ASP A 40 6.98 -11.38 -1.31
CA ASP A 40 7.30 -11.89 -2.64
C ASP A 40 7.00 -10.88 -3.74
N GLY A 41 7.65 -11.01 -4.89
CA GLY A 41 7.31 -10.31 -6.12
C GLY A 41 6.09 -10.93 -6.83
N GLY A 42 5.37 -10.13 -7.64
CA GLY A 42 4.29 -10.64 -8.50
C GLY A 42 3.03 -11.12 -7.78
N VAL A 43 2.83 -10.78 -6.53
CA VAL A 43 1.65 -11.19 -5.72
C VAL A 43 0.43 -10.29 -5.90
N GLY A 44 0.52 -9.24 -6.71
CA GLY A 44 -0.60 -8.32 -6.98
C GLY A 44 -0.61 -7.04 -6.14
N ARG A 45 0.51 -6.61 -5.54
CA ARG A 45 0.61 -5.36 -4.76
C ARG A 45 -0.02 -4.16 -5.46
N SER A 46 0.52 -3.78 -6.62
CA SER A 46 0.04 -2.62 -7.39
C SER A 46 -1.44 -2.74 -7.75
N THR A 47 -1.93 -3.96 -7.98
CA THR A 47 -3.35 -4.23 -8.19
C THR A 47 -4.17 -3.92 -6.93
N ILE A 48 -3.68 -4.34 -5.76
CA ILE A 48 -4.34 -4.05 -4.47
C ILE A 48 -4.28 -2.57 -4.15
N VAL A 49 -3.15 -1.89 -4.39
CA VAL A 49 -3.05 -0.42 -4.23
C VAL A 49 -4.09 0.29 -5.07
N ALA A 50 -4.18 -0.04 -6.36
CA ALA A 50 -5.14 0.60 -7.26
C ALA A 50 -6.60 0.25 -6.90
N ALA A 51 -6.87 -1.01 -6.54
CA ALA A 51 -8.23 -1.46 -6.20
C ALA A 51 -8.72 -0.91 -4.85
N LEU A 52 -7.88 -0.93 -3.82
CA LEU A 52 -8.18 -0.30 -2.53
C LEU A 52 -8.30 1.22 -2.69
N GLY A 53 -7.39 1.84 -3.44
CA GLY A 53 -7.44 3.26 -3.75
C GLY A 53 -8.71 3.65 -4.50
N ALA A 54 -9.19 2.83 -5.42
CA ALA A 54 -10.46 3.05 -6.12
C ALA A 54 -11.67 3.02 -5.17
N VAL A 55 -11.71 2.05 -4.22
CA VAL A 55 -12.76 1.98 -3.18
C VAL A 55 -12.70 3.21 -2.28
N LEU A 56 -11.50 3.62 -1.87
CA LEU A 56 -11.30 4.79 -1.02
C LEU A 56 -11.65 6.10 -1.74
N ALA A 57 -11.37 6.21 -3.05
CA ALA A 57 -11.68 7.39 -3.83
C ALA A 57 -13.19 7.66 -3.93
N VAL A 58 -14.02 6.61 -3.97
CA VAL A 58 -15.48 6.77 -3.93
C VAL A 58 -16.03 6.93 -2.50
N ALA A 59 -15.24 6.54 -1.49
CA ALA A 59 -15.62 6.62 -0.07
C ALA A 59 -15.15 7.91 0.60
N THR A 60 -14.23 8.67 0.01
CA THR A 60 -13.70 9.89 0.60
C THR A 60 -14.19 11.13 -0.13
N PRO A 61 -14.39 12.23 0.58
CA PRO A 61 -14.81 13.50 -0.02
C PRO A 61 -13.73 14.18 -0.86
N GLN A 62 -12.49 14.00 -0.42
CA GLN A 62 -11.31 14.41 -1.17
C GLN A 62 -10.65 13.15 -1.73
N PRO A 63 -10.17 13.18 -2.98
CA PRO A 63 -9.55 12.00 -3.58
C PRO A 63 -8.30 11.60 -2.78
N PRO A 64 -8.12 10.30 -2.52
CA PRO A 64 -6.84 9.79 -2.05
C PRO A 64 -5.83 9.80 -3.20
N ALA A 65 -4.54 9.68 -2.88
CA ALA A 65 -3.54 9.46 -3.90
C ALA A 65 -2.76 8.16 -3.65
N ALA A 66 -2.32 7.53 -4.76
CA ALA A 66 -1.40 6.41 -4.75
C ALA A 66 -0.07 6.81 -5.36
N VAL A 67 1.03 6.28 -4.82
CA VAL A 67 2.38 6.57 -5.27
C VAL A 67 3.12 5.26 -5.55
N ASP A 68 3.66 5.11 -6.76
CA ASP A 68 4.54 4.01 -7.11
C ASP A 68 5.95 4.30 -6.57
N ALA A 69 6.29 3.68 -5.46
CA ALA A 69 7.62 3.75 -4.85
C ALA A 69 8.41 2.44 -5.04
N THR A 70 8.02 1.59 -6.00
CA THR A 70 8.66 0.29 -6.23
C THR A 70 10.10 0.40 -6.73
N GLY A 71 10.47 1.54 -7.30
CA GLY A 71 11.81 1.76 -7.88
C GLY A 71 12.09 0.90 -9.11
N ARG A 72 11.07 0.47 -9.83
CA ARG A 72 11.18 -0.40 -11.00
C ARG A 72 10.74 0.31 -12.27
N GLY A 73 11.52 0.16 -13.35
CA GLY A 73 11.22 0.73 -14.67
C GLY A 73 10.06 0.07 -15.43
N TRP A 74 9.38 -0.88 -14.81
CA TRP A 74 8.15 -1.55 -15.29
C TRP A 74 7.12 -1.61 -14.17
N GLY A 75 6.82 -0.46 -13.57
CA GLY A 75 5.91 -0.35 -12.43
C GLY A 75 4.52 -0.89 -12.73
N GLY A 76 3.88 -1.49 -11.70
CA GLY A 76 2.58 -2.12 -11.85
C GLY A 76 1.42 -1.13 -11.84
N LEU A 77 1.55 0.02 -11.20
CA LEU A 77 0.48 1.03 -11.09
C LEU A 77 0.13 1.68 -12.42
N GLU A 78 1.10 1.84 -13.32
CA GLU A 78 0.86 2.42 -14.63
C GLU A 78 -0.26 1.72 -15.41
N HIS A 79 -0.30 0.38 -15.34
CA HIS A 79 -1.30 -0.42 -16.04
C HIS A 79 -2.67 -0.45 -15.32
N ARG A 80 -2.77 0.16 -14.16
CA ARG A 80 -3.97 0.11 -13.29
C ARG A 80 -4.77 1.40 -13.27
N VAL A 81 -4.28 2.44 -13.97
CA VAL A 81 -4.91 3.75 -14.06
C VAL A 81 -4.97 4.23 -15.51
N LEU A 82 -5.83 5.21 -15.78
CA LEU A 82 -5.86 5.85 -17.07
C LEU A 82 -4.71 6.86 -17.17
N ARG A 83 -3.85 6.70 -18.17
CA ARG A 83 -2.81 7.69 -18.48
C ARG A 83 -3.46 8.91 -19.11
N ARG A 84 -3.30 10.06 -18.48
CA ARG A 84 -3.79 11.37 -18.97
C ARG A 84 -2.68 12.21 -19.60
N ASN A 85 -1.45 11.96 -19.17
CA ASN A 85 -0.24 12.65 -19.61
C ASN A 85 0.96 11.72 -19.45
N ASP A 86 2.13 12.15 -19.86
CA ASP A 86 3.37 11.37 -19.78
C ASP A 86 4.14 11.55 -18.46
N ALA A 87 3.62 12.36 -17.53
CA ALA A 87 4.27 12.60 -16.26
C ALA A 87 4.28 11.34 -15.38
N THR A 88 5.36 11.21 -14.63
CA THR A 88 5.64 10.10 -13.71
C THR A 88 6.06 10.68 -12.35
N ILE A 89 6.30 9.82 -11.38
CA ILE A 89 6.87 10.21 -10.08
C ILE A 89 8.20 10.94 -10.22
N TRP A 90 8.95 10.69 -11.31
CA TRP A 90 10.21 11.37 -11.60
C TRP A 90 9.99 12.85 -11.86
N ASP A 91 8.96 13.20 -12.62
CA ASP A 91 8.63 14.60 -12.95
C ASP A 91 8.14 15.35 -11.71
N LEU A 92 7.37 14.68 -10.82
CA LEU A 92 6.99 15.22 -9.52
C LEU A 92 8.22 15.46 -8.63
N HIS A 93 9.16 14.53 -8.59
CA HIS A 93 10.42 14.69 -7.85
C HIS A 93 11.25 15.84 -8.40
N ALA A 94 11.36 15.96 -9.72
CA ALA A 94 12.08 17.07 -10.36
C ALA A 94 11.40 18.43 -10.09
N ALA A 95 10.08 18.49 -10.10
CA ALA A 95 9.32 19.68 -9.74
C ALA A 95 9.57 20.07 -8.27
N TRP A 96 9.47 19.12 -7.35
CA TRP A 96 9.76 19.33 -5.93
C TRP A 96 11.19 19.78 -5.68
N THR A 97 12.18 19.16 -6.32
CA THR A 97 13.59 19.54 -6.18
C THR A 97 13.85 20.97 -6.62
N ARG A 98 13.13 21.47 -7.63
CA ARG A 98 13.26 22.84 -8.16
C ARG A 98 12.58 23.87 -7.28
N THR A 99 11.42 23.58 -6.70
CA THR A 99 10.54 24.56 -6.02
C THR A 99 10.48 24.39 -4.51
N GLY A 100 10.92 23.25 -3.98
CA GLY A 100 10.80 22.88 -2.56
C GLY A 100 9.39 22.48 -2.12
N HIS A 101 8.38 22.55 -3.01
CA HIS A 101 7.00 22.18 -2.71
C HIS A 101 6.28 21.68 -3.97
N LEU A 102 5.15 20.99 -3.77
CA LEU A 102 4.23 20.61 -4.83
C LEU A 102 2.88 21.27 -4.55
N ASP A 103 2.54 22.26 -5.36
CA ASP A 103 1.24 22.91 -5.27
C ASP A 103 0.14 22.07 -5.97
N GLN A 104 -1.13 22.40 -5.71
CA GLN A 104 -2.27 21.65 -6.27
C GLN A 104 -2.26 21.69 -7.79
N SER A 105 -1.86 22.78 -8.42
CA SER A 105 -1.83 22.91 -9.88
C SER A 105 -0.80 21.97 -10.51
N THR A 106 0.36 21.82 -9.89
CA THR A 106 1.41 20.88 -10.31
C THR A 106 0.91 19.43 -10.16
N LEU A 107 0.26 19.11 -9.03
CA LEU A 107 -0.31 17.79 -8.80
C LEU A 107 -1.40 17.46 -9.82
N ASP A 108 -2.35 18.37 -10.06
CA ASP A 108 -3.43 18.18 -11.03
C ASP A 108 -2.92 17.99 -12.46
N ALA A 109 -1.81 18.65 -12.81
CA ALA A 109 -1.18 18.52 -14.13
C ALA A 109 -0.40 17.21 -14.32
N MET A 110 0.23 16.69 -13.25
CA MET A 110 1.17 15.57 -13.36
C MET A 110 0.59 14.23 -12.90
N MET A 111 -0.46 14.22 -12.06
CA MET A 111 -1.05 12.97 -11.58
C MET A 111 -1.90 12.30 -12.64
N GLN A 112 -1.86 10.97 -12.66
CA GLN A 112 -2.79 10.17 -13.43
C GLN A 112 -4.11 10.00 -12.66
N LEU A 113 -5.20 9.69 -13.35
CA LEU A 113 -6.52 9.57 -12.73
C LEU A 113 -7.09 8.16 -12.93
N GLY A 114 -7.40 7.47 -11.85
CA GLY A 114 -8.18 6.24 -11.88
C GLY A 114 -9.64 6.49 -12.24
N THR A 115 -10.33 5.47 -12.73
CA THR A 115 -11.76 5.54 -13.14
C THR A 115 -12.69 5.96 -11.99
N SER A 116 -12.29 5.69 -10.74
CA SER A 116 -13.04 6.04 -9.52
C SER A 116 -12.57 7.35 -8.87
N GLY A 117 -11.69 8.11 -9.50
CA GLY A 117 -11.17 9.37 -8.97
C GLY A 117 -9.89 9.22 -8.11
N LEU A 118 -9.26 8.05 -8.09
CA LEU A 118 -7.94 7.88 -7.47
C LEU A 118 -6.88 8.68 -8.23
N HIS A 119 -6.19 9.59 -7.56
CA HIS A 119 -5.02 10.25 -8.12
C HIS A 119 -3.79 9.34 -7.99
N THR A 120 -2.95 9.26 -9.02
CA THR A 120 -1.83 8.30 -9.01
C THR A 120 -0.56 8.91 -9.58
N ALA A 121 0.52 8.93 -8.78
CA ALA A 121 1.88 9.13 -9.25
C ALA A 121 2.43 7.77 -9.72
N VAL A 122 2.45 7.55 -11.03
CA VAL A 122 2.95 6.31 -11.62
C VAL A 122 4.46 6.28 -11.64
N GLY A 123 5.04 5.07 -11.60
CA GLY A 123 6.48 4.86 -11.70
C GLY A 123 7.05 5.29 -13.05
N GLU A 124 8.37 5.50 -13.11
CA GLU A 124 9.06 5.74 -14.36
C GLU A 124 9.04 4.48 -15.23
N VAL A 125 8.41 4.58 -16.38
CA VAL A 125 8.36 3.50 -17.35
C VAL A 125 9.37 3.78 -18.45
N GLN A 126 10.38 2.96 -18.54
CA GLN A 126 11.41 3.06 -19.57
C GLN A 126 10.84 2.77 -20.96
N ARG A 127 10.15 3.74 -21.56
CA ARG A 127 9.69 3.62 -22.96
C ARG A 127 10.64 4.25 -23.97
N SER A 128 11.35 5.32 -23.59
CA SER A 128 12.24 6.05 -24.49
C SER A 128 13.24 6.97 -23.79
N THR A 129 13.22 7.04 -22.47
CA THR A 129 14.11 7.94 -21.71
C THR A 129 15.27 7.16 -21.09
N SER A 130 16.43 7.80 -21.01
CA SER A 130 17.58 7.29 -20.26
C SER A 130 17.44 7.47 -18.74
N ARG A 131 16.23 7.81 -18.25
CA ARG A 131 15.97 8.05 -16.84
C ARG A 131 15.97 6.73 -16.07
N ARG A 132 16.72 6.67 -14.97
CA ARG A 132 16.59 5.58 -14.02
C ARG A 132 15.31 5.72 -13.21
N PRO A 133 14.72 4.62 -12.70
CA PRO A 133 13.69 4.71 -11.70
C PRO A 133 14.21 5.44 -10.44
N LEU A 134 13.32 6.15 -9.74
CA LEU A 134 13.66 6.75 -8.45
C LEU A 134 13.96 5.64 -7.43
N VAL A 135 14.94 5.86 -6.59
CA VAL A 135 15.14 5.01 -5.42
C VAL A 135 14.08 5.32 -4.35
N LEU A 136 13.87 4.40 -3.41
CA LEU A 136 12.82 4.52 -2.40
C LEU A 136 12.86 5.86 -1.65
N THR A 137 14.06 6.34 -1.28
CA THR A 137 14.22 7.63 -0.56
C THR A 137 13.75 8.81 -1.37
N GLU A 138 14.02 8.84 -2.67
CA GLU A 138 13.55 9.90 -3.59
C GLU A 138 12.02 9.84 -3.75
N SER A 139 11.46 8.64 -3.88
CA SER A 139 10.01 8.46 -3.93
C SER A 139 9.33 8.92 -2.65
N LEU A 140 9.95 8.70 -1.49
CA LEU A 140 9.43 9.15 -0.20
C LEU A 140 9.47 10.68 -0.04
N GLN A 141 10.42 11.38 -0.67
CA GLN A 141 10.41 12.85 -0.72
C GLN A 141 9.17 13.38 -1.45
N VAL A 142 8.76 12.71 -2.54
CA VAL A 142 7.50 13.03 -3.24
C VAL A 142 6.29 12.75 -2.34
N VAL A 143 6.27 11.61 -1.65
CA VAL A 143 5.21 11.26 -0.70
C VAL A 143 5.07 12.34 0.38
N ASP A 144 6.17 12.76 0.99
CA ASP A 144 6.16 13.78 2.04
C ASP A 144 5.67 15.14 1.50
N ALA A 145 6.08 15.52 0.29
CA ALA A 145 5.61 16.73 -0.37
C ALA A 145 4.10 16.70 -0.68
N MET A 146 3.53 15.50 -0.94
CA MET A 146 2.11 15.31 -1.24
C MET A 146 1.22 15.25 0.02
N ARG A 147 1.77 15.00 1.21
CA ARG A 147 0.97 14.80 2.44
C ARG A 147 0.11 15.99 2.83
N GLY A 148 0.54 17.20 2.50
CA GLY A 148 -0.24 18.41 2.73
C GLY A 148 -1.46 18.59 1.81
N ALA A 149 -1.44 17.93 0.65
CA ALA A 149 -2.47 18.06 -0.37
C ALA A 149 -3.53 16.95 -0.32
N TYR A 150 -3.17 15.77 0.20
CA TYR A 150 -4.06 14.61 0.22
C TYR A 150 -4.38 14.14 1.65
N PRO A 151 -5.66 13.84 1.95
CA PRO A 151 -6.05 13.31 3.25
C PRO A 151 -5.55 11.88 3.46
N LEU A 152 -5.28 11.17 2.39
CA LEU A 152 -4.84 9.78 2.41
C LEU A 152 -3.90 9.49 1.24
N LEU A 153 -2.76 8.88 1.57
CA LEU A 153 -1.78 8.38 0.60
C LEU A 153 -1.63 6.87 0.72
N LEU A 154 -1.62 6.18 -0.42
CA LEU A 154 -1.26 4.77 -0.52
C LEU A 154 0.11 4.67 -1.19
N ILE A 155 1.02 3.90 -0.62
CA ILE A 155 2.36 3.68 -1.18
C ILE A 155 2.45 2.26 -1.70
N ASP A 156 2.66 2.09 -3.00
CA ASP A 156 3.09 0.82 -3.59
C ASP A 156 4.60 0.68 -3.33
N ALA A 157 4.93 0.00 -2.23
CA ALA A 157 6.31 -0.15 -1.78
C ALA A 157 6.99 -1.36 -2.43
N PRO A 158 8.34 -1.42 -2.47
CA PRO A 158 9.07 -2.61 -2.88
C PRO A 158 8.75 -3.83 -2.00
N VAL A 159 9.28 -4.99 -2.38
CA VAL A 159 9.29 -6.19 -1.52
C VAL A 159 9.97 -5.85 -0.19
N ALA A 160 9.42 -6.34 0.92
CA ALA A 160 9.87 -6.01 2.27
C ALA A 160 11.09 -6.87 2.71
N ASP A 161 12.11 -6.93 1.87
CA ASP A 161 13.38 -7.63 2.09
C ASP A 161 14.49 -6.71 2.61
N LEU A 162 14.27 -5.40 2.61
CA LEU A 162 15.27 -4.39 2.95
C LEU A 162 14.85 -3.53 4.15
N ALA A 163 15.82 -3.17 4.99
CA ALA A 163 15.63 -2.31 6.15
C ALA A 163 14.89 -0.97 5.87
N PRO A 164 15.11 -0.27 4.74
CA PRO A 164 14.35 0.93 4.42
C PRO A 164 12.84 0.70 4.30
N VAL A 165 12.42 -0.45 3.73
CA VAL A 165 11.00 -0.80 3.64
C VAL A 165 10.42 -1.11 5.01
N TRP A 166 11.18 -1.75 5.90
CA TRP A 166 10.73 -2.01 7.28
C TRP A 166 10.49 -0.71 8.06
N ARG A 167 11.36 0.30 7.90
CA ARG A 167 11.14 1.62 8.49
C ARG A 167 9.89 2.30 7.95
N LEU A 168 9.64 2.15 6.66
CA LEU A 168 8.42 2.66 6.03
C LEU A 168 7.18 1.96 6.60
N LEU A 169 7.22 0.64 6.78
CA LEU A 169 6.14 -0.13 7.41
C LEU A 169 5.91 0.26 8.88
N ALA A 170 6.95 0.69 9.59
CA ALA A 170 6.82 1.18 10.96
C ALA A 170 6.10 2.54 11.04
N GLY A 171 6.31 3.41 10.06
CA GLY A 171 5.74 4.77 9.99
C GLY A 171 4.38 4.87 9.28
N THR A 172 3.70 3.76 9.01
CA THR A 172 2.40 3.74 8.34
C THR A 172 1.23 3.73 9.34
N ILE A 173 0.06 4.19 8.91
CA ILE A 173 -1.20 3.97 9.63
C ILE A 173 -1.38 2.46 9.87
N CYS A 174 -1.25 1.68 8.80
CA CYS A 174 -1.43 0.24 8.80
C CYS A 174 -0.53 -0.36 7.71
N PRO A 175 0.39 -1.28 8.05
CA PRO A 175 1.07 -2.10 7.05
C PRO A 175 0.07 -3.02 6.36
N VAL A 176 0.01 -2.95 5.04
CA VAL A 176 -0.75 -3.90 4.21
C VAL A 176 0.24 -4.84 3.52
N LEU A 177 0.20 -6.11 3.88
CA LEU A 177 1.08 -7.13 3.31
C LEU A 177 0.31 -7.99 2.33
N VAL A 178 0.70 -7.98 1.06
CA VAL A 178 0.03 -8.76 0.01
C VAL A 178 0.71 -10.10 -0.15
N ALA A 179 -0.07 -11.18 -0.13
CA ALA A 179 0.37 -12.54 -0.37
C ALA A 179 -0.49 -13.18 -1.46
N ARG A 180 0.09 -14.06 -2.26
CA ARG A 180 -0.67 -14.93 -3.16
C ARG A 180 -1.31 -16.07 -2.35
N ALA A 181 -2.47 -16.56 -2.78
CA ALA A 181 -3.14 -17.73 -2.18
C ALA A 181 -2.39 -19.03 -2.52
N GLY A 182 -1.15 -19.12 -2.06
CA GLY A 182 -0.24 -20.26 -2.16
C GLY A 182 0.44 -20.49 -0.81
N VAL A 183 0.73 -21.74 -0.46
CA VAL A 183 1.31 -22.10 0.84
C VAL A 183 2.70 -21.44 1.02
N ASP A 184 3.50 -21.42 -0.04
CA ASP A 184 4.82 -20.78 -0.12
C ASP A 184 4.73 -19.28 0.23
N SER A 185 3.88 -18.54 -0.48
CA SER A 185 3.74 -17.10 -0.29
C SER A 185 3.19 -16.72 1.11
N LEU A 186 2.26 -17.53 1.63
CA LEU A 186 1.76 -17.37 3.00
C LEU A 186 2.84 -17.65 4.05
N GLN A 187 3.69 -18.67 3.84
CA GLN A 187 4.83 -18.95 4.71
C GLN A 187 5.87 -17.83 4.68
N HIS A 188 6.18 -17.27 3.49
CA HIS A 188 7.08 -16.12 3.37
C HIS A 188 6.52 -14.91 4.12
N THR A 189 5.21 -14.66 4.01
CA THR A 189 4.54 -13.57 4.73
C THR A 189 4.57 -13.80 6.25
N MET A 190 4.36 -15.03 6.73
CA MET A 190 4.52 -15.35 8.16
C MET A 190 5.94 -15.10 8.66
N ARG A 191 6.95 -15.49 7.86
CA ARG A 191 8.36 -15.22 8.18
C ARG A 191 8.65 -13.72 8.23
N LEU A 192 8.12 -12.93 7.26
CA LEU A 192 8.25 -11.48 7.27
C LEU A 192 7.67 -10.87 8.54
N VAL A 193 6.45 -11.26 8.94
CA VAL A 193 5.81 -10.78 10.19
C VAL A 193 6.67 -11.15 11.41
N ALA A 194 7.21 -12.36 11.46
CA ALA A 194 8.12 -12.78 12.53
C ALA A 194 9.42 -11.98 12.54
N GLN A 195 10.00 -11.69 11.38
CA GLN A 195 11.21 -10.87 11.23
C GLN A 195 10.97 -9.41 11.67
N LEU A 196 9.83 -8.82 11.32
CA LEU A 196 9.46 -7.48 11.80
C LEU A 196 9.43 -7.43 13.33
N ARG A 197 8.85 -8.44 13.98
CA ARG A 197 8.84 -8.54 15.44
C ARG A 197 10.25 -8.69 16.02
N ALA A 198 11.04 -9.61 15.48
CA ALA A 198 12.42 -9.83 15.92
C ALA A 198 13.30 -8.59 15.70
N GLY A 199 13.00 -7.78 14.69
CA GLY A 199 13.66 -6.51 14.40
C GLY A 199 13.18 -5.31 15.24
N GLY A 200 12.34 -5.53 16.26
CA GLY A 200 11.85 -4.46 17.15
C GLY A 200 10.64 -3.69 16.61
N LEU A 201 10.04 -4.15 15.50
CA LEU A 201 8.86 -3.52 14.87
C LEU A 201 7.54 -4.22 15.25
N GLN A 202 7.43 -4.61 16.54
CA GLN A 202 6.27 -5.32 17.08
C GLN A 202 4.95 -4.61 16.76
N ALA A 203 4.88 -3.28 16.99
CA ALA A 203 3.66 -2.50 16.75
C ALA A 203 3.24 -2.51 15.28
N ALA A 204 4.18 -2.49 14.34
CA ALA A 204 3.89 -2.60 12.91
C ALA A 204 3.37 -4.00 12.55
N ALA A 205 4.00 -5.05 13.08
CA ALA A 205 3.57 -6.43 12.87
C ALA A 205 2.16 -6.71 13.43
N ASP A 206 1.85 -6.17 14.60
CA ASP A 206 0.56 -6.37 15.27
C ASP A 206 -0.59 -5.62 14.57
N LYS A 207 -0.29 -4.46 13.94
CA LYS A 207 -1.24 -3.69 13.14
C LYS A 207 -1.37 -4.20 11.70
N ALA A 208 -0.49 -5.11 11.25
CA ALA A 208 -0.47 -5.52 9.85
C ALA A 208 -1.80 -6.16 9.42
N VAL A 209 -2.28 -5.74 8.27
CA VAL A 209 -3.39 -6.39 7.56
C VAL A 209 -2.81 -7.17 6.38
N VAL A 210 -3.09 -8.47 6.33
CA VAL A 210 -2.63 -9.30 5.22
C VAL A 210 -3.74 -9.46 4.20
N VAL A 211 -3.42 -9.21 2.93
CA VAL A 211 -4.31 -9.41 1.79
C VAL A 211 -3.90 -10.67 1.05
N VAL A 212 -4.74 -11.68 1.04
CA VAL A 212 -4.50 -12.93 0.31
C VAL A 212 -5.23 -12.88 -1.03
N VAL A 213 -4.45 -12.74 -2.12
CA VAL A 213 -4.98 -12.63 -3.48
C VAL A 213 -5.10 -14.02 -4.10
N ALA A 214 -6.30 -14.41 -4.45
CA ALA A 214 -6.53 -15.69 -5.12
C ALA A 214 -6.16 -15.62 -6.60
N SER A 215 -5.30 -16.54 -7.04
CA SER A 215 -4.99 -16.79 -8.46
C SER A 215 -5.92 -17.82 -9.10
N MET A 216 -6.69 -18.56 -8.26
CA MET A 216 -7.63 -19.59 -8.68
C MET A 216 -8.96 -19.47 -7.91
N PRO A 217 -10.08 -19.97 -8.48
CA PRO A 217 -11.40 -19.80 -7.88
C PRO A 217 -11.59 -20.45 -6.50
N ARG A 218 -10.83 -21.49 -6.21
CA ARG A 218 -10.96 -22.23 -4.93
C ARG A 218 -9.59 -22.50 -4.32
N PRO A 219 -9.30 -21.99 -3.10
CA PRO A 219 -8.06 -22.31 -2.38
C PRO A 219 -8.09 -23.77 -1.87
N SER A 220 -6.91 -24.39 -1.84
CA SER A 220 -6.73 -25.75 -1.27
C SER A 220 -6.99 -25.75 0.26
N ARG A 221 -7.06 -26.96 0.84
CA ARG A 221 -7.21 -27.11 2.31
C ARG A 221 -6.01 -26.55 3.06
N GLU A 222 -4.82 -26.76 2.50
CA GLU A 222 -3.52 -26.31 3.05
C GLU A 222 -3.44 -24.78 3.05
N VAL A 223 -3.87 -24.13 1.95
CA VAL A 223 -3.95 -22.67 1.87
C VAL A 223 -4.91 -22.11 2.92
N ARG A 224 -6.10 -22.72 3.09
CA ARG A 224 -7.05 -22.30 4.13
C ARG A 224 -6.48 -22.46 5.54
N ALA A 225 -5.72 -23.53 5.80
CA ALA A 225 -5.04 -23.72 7.08
C ALA A 225 -3.96 -22.66 7.34
N ALA A 226 -3.12 -22.36 6.33
CA ALA A 226 -2.10 -21.33 6.41
C ALA A 226 -2.71 -19.92 6.63
N VAL A 227 -3.81 -19.61 5.97
CA VAL A 227 -4.57 -18.34 6.19
C VAL A 227 -5.05 -18.22 7.64
N ARG A 228 -5.61 -19.28 8.22
CA ARG A 228 -6.01 -19.26 9.64
C ARG A 228 -4.83 -19.08 10.59
N GLN A 229 -3.72 -19.76 10.33
CA GLN A 229 -2.50 -19.62 11.12
C GLN A 229 -1.96 -18.19 11.07
N LEU A 230 -1.90 -17.59 9.87
CA LEU A 230 -1.48 -16.20 9.68
C LEU A 230 -2.39 -15.22 10.42
N GLY A 231 -3.71 -15.47 10.41
CA GLY A 231 -4.70 -14.65 11.11
C GLY A 231 -4.51 -14.56 12.63
N ALA A 232 -3.86 -15.55 13.24
CA ALA A 232 -3.50 -15.49 14.66
C ALA A 232 -2.30 -14.57 14.97
N SER A 233 -1.61 -14.09 13.91
CA SER A 233 -0.33 -13.35 14.04
C SER A 233 -0.42 -11.91 13.53
N VAL A 234 -1.56 -11.44 13.05
CA VAL A 234 -1.72 -10.10 12.45
C VAL A 234 -3.08 -9.52 12.83
N ALA A 235 -3.29 -8.22 12.62
CA ALA A 235 -4.56 -7.56 12.95
C ALA A 235 -5.76 -8.14 12.17
N ALA A 236 -5.57 -8.44 10.89
CA ALA A 236 -6.60 -9.05 10.05
C ALA A 236 -6.01 -9.76 8.83
N VAL A 237 -6.75 -10.73 8.30
CA VAL A 237 -6.47 -11.34 7.00
C VAL A 237 -7.72 -11.22 6.13
N VAL A 238 -7.57 -10.56 4.99
CA VAL A 238 -8.65 -10.37 4.01
C VAL A 238 -8.32 -11.18 2.76
N SER A 239 -9.25 -12.05 2.35
CA SER A 239 -9.09 -12.84 1.12
C SER A 239 -9.81 -12.17 -0.03
N VAL A 240 -9.05 -11.73 -1.04
CA VAL A 240 -9.57 -11.19 -2.29
C VAL A 240 -9.73 -12.35 -3.29
N PRO A 241 -10.95 -12.68 -3.71
CA PRO A 241 -11.19 -13.78 -4.62
C PRO A 241 -10.62 -13.50 -6.00
N PHE A 242 -10.41 -14.56 -6.80
CA PHE A 242 -10.01 -14.40 -8.19
C PHE A 242 -11.06 -13.58 -8.97
N ASP A 243 -10.58 -12.51 -9.58
CA ASP A 243 -11.38 -11.61 -10.41
C ASP A 243 -10.75 -11.46 -11.80
N PRO A 244 -11.46 -11.81 -12.89
CA PRO A 244 -10.94 -11.72 -14.24
C PRO A 244 -10.57 -10.30 -14.66
N HIS A 245 -11.24 -9.27 -14.12
CA HIS A 245 -10.89 -7.88 -14.37
C HIS A 245 -9.55 -7.52 -13.73
N LEU A 246 -9.35 -7.86 -12.46
CA LEU A 246 -8.09 -7.60 -11.76
C LEU A 246 -6.91 -8.42 -12.29
N ALA A 247 -7.17 -9.55 -12.93
CA ALA A 247 -6.13 -10.39 -13.52
C ALA A 247 -5.53 -9.80 -14.82
N ARG A 248 -6.22 -8.84 -15.45
CA ARG A 248 -5.74 -8.19 -16.67
C ARG A 248 -4.94 -6.93 -16.34
N PRO A 249 -3.91 -6.57 -17.12
CA PRO A 249 -3.17 -5.31 -16.98
C PRO A 249 -3.96 -4.14 -17.60
N GLU A 250 -5.08 -3.79 -17.00
CA GLU A 250 -5.97 -2.72 -17.45
C GLU A 250 -6.36 -1.81 -16.28
N PRO A 251 -6.82 -0.58 -16.56
CA PRO A 251 -7.29 0.33 -15.51
C PRO A 251 -8.35 -0.32 -14.62
N VAL A 252 -8.18 -0.14 -13.32
CA VAL A 252 -9.11 -0.70 -12.32
C VAL A 252 -10.43 0.03 -12.39
N ASP A 253 -11.51 -0.73 -12.60
CA ASP A 253 -12.88 -0.25 -12.67
C ASP A 253 -13.77 -1.07 -11.73
N LEU A 254 -14.33 -0.42 -10.71
CA LEU A 254 -15.17 -1.06 -9.70
C LEU A 254 -16.43 -1.69 -10.29
N SER A 255 -16.98 -1.11 -11.36
CA SER A 255 -18.20 -1.61 -12.02
C SER A 255 -17.96 -2.96 -12.72
N ARG A 256 -16.73 -3.21 -13.18
CA ARG A 256 -16.32 -4.44 -13.88
C ARG A 256 -15.90 -5.56 -12.95
N MET A 257 -15.65 -5.27 -11.67
CA MET A 257 -15.33 -6.27 -10.66
C MET A 257 -16.55 -7.09 -10.25
N ARG A 258 -16.30 -8.32 -9.85
CA ARG A 258 -17.33 -9.17 -9.23
C ARG A 258 -17.76 -8.61 -7.88
N ALA A 259 -19.02 -8.83 -7.50
CA ALA A 259 -19.57 -8.36 -6.22
C ALA A 259 -18.75 -8.85 -5.01
N LEU A 260 -18.30 -10.10 -5.03
CA LEU A 260 -17.46 -10.66 -3.95
C LEU A 260 -16.10 -9.98 -3.85
N THR A 261 -15.51 -9.56 -4.98
CA THR A 261 -14.26 -8.80 -5.00
C THR A 261 -14.45 -7.41 -4.40
N ARG A 262 -15.49 -6.70 -4.82
CA ARG A 262 -15.84 -5.38 -4.24
C ARG A 262 -16.06 -5.47 -2.74
N ARG A 263 -16.79 -6.50 -2.28
CA ARG A 263 -17.01 -6.75 -0.85
C ARG A 263 -15.69 -6.98 -0.10
N ALA A 264 -14.81 -7.82 -0.62
CA ALA A 264 -13.51 -8.07 0.00
C ALA A 264 -12.65 -6.80 0.08
N LEU A 265 -12.69 -5.92 -0.93
CA LEU A 265 -11.99 -4.63 -0.90
C LEU A 265 -12.58 -3.66 0.12
N VAL A 266 -13.89 -3.68 0.34
CA VAL A 266 -14.54 -2.91 1.41
C VAL A 266 -14.16 -3.46 2.78
N GLU A 267 -14.11 -4.79 2.95
CA GLU A 267 -13.62 -5.43 4.17
C GLU A 267 -12.14 -5.07 4.43
N LEU A 268 -11.32 -4.99 3.37
CA LEU A 268 -9.95 -4.53 3.46
C LEU A 268 -9.85 -3.07 3.94
N ALA A 269 -10.65 -2.18 3.37
CA ALA A 269 -10.70 -0.78 3.79
C ALA A 269 -11.10 -0.65 5.27
N ASP A 270 -12.13 -1.39 5.72
CA ASP A 270 -12.56 -1.38 7.12
C ASP A 270 -11.47 -1.94 8.06
N ALA A 271 -10.78 -3.01 7.67
CA ALA A 271 -9.67 -3.59 8.44
C ALA A 271 -8.49 -2.62 8.57
N VAL A 272 -8.10 -1.95 7.47
CA VAL A 272 -7.03 -0.95 7.47
C VAL A 272 -7.35 0.21 8.42
N PHE A 273 -8.58 0.74 8.36
CA PHE A 273 -8.99 1.83 9.26
C PHE A 273 -9.26 1.38 10.69
N ALA A 274 -9.57 0.10 10.92
CA ALA A 274 -9.68 -0.45 12.27
C ALA A 274 -8.32 -0.52 12.99
N ALA A 275 -7.24 -0.69 12.23
CA ALA A 275 -5.88 -0.66 12.75
C ALA A 275 -5.32 0.77 12.94
N CYS A 276 -6.02 1.79 12.44
CA CYS A 276 -5.64 3.18 12.60
C CYS A 276 -5.91 3.66 14.05
N PRO A 277 -4.97 4.36 14.70
CA PRO A 277 -5.23 5.00 16.00
C PRO A 277 -6.39 5.99 15.86
N ALA A 278 -7.27 5.99 16.84
CA ALA A 278 -8.40 6.94 16.87
C ALA A 278 -7.96 8.39 17.05
N ASP A 279 -6.72 8.63 17.52
CA ASP A 279 -6.16 9.93 17.82
C ASP A 279 -5.22 10.38 16.67
N PRO A 280 -5.57 11.48 15.96
CA PRO A 280 -4.72 12.02 14.89
C PRO A 280 -3.35 12.53 15.39
N GLU A 281 -3.21 12.95 16.66
CA GLU A 281 -1.93 13.41 17.20
C GLU A 281 -0.97 12.24 17.44
N LEU A 282 -1.47 11.09 17.88
CA LEU A 282 -0.68 9.86 17.96
C LEU A 282 -0.24 9.39 16.56
N ALA A 283 -1.07 9.57 15.56
CA ALA A 283 -0.75 9.26 14.18
C ALA A 283 0.35 10.18 13.60
N ALA A 284 0.35 11.46 13.96
CA ALA A 284 1.37 12.42 13.55
C ALA A 284 2.73 12.18 14.23
N GLY A 285 2.73 11.73 15.49
CA GLY A 285 3.94 11.41 16.26
C GLY A 285 4.74 10.19 15.74
N LEU A 286 4.11 9.30 14.98
CA LEU A 286 4.76 8.12 14.40
C LEU A 286 5.76 8.44 13.27
N LEU A 287 5.75 9.66 12.75
CA LEU A 287 6.53 10.06 11.57
C LEU A 287 7.65 11.06 11.85
N THR A 288 7.89 11.42 13.10
CA THR A 288 9.09 12.20 13.43
C THR A 288 10.34 11.32 13.32
N PRO A 289 11.38 11.75 12.56
CA PRO A 289 12.63 10.97 12.42
C PRO A 289 13.37 10.69 13.73
N ALA A 290 13.00 11.37 14.82
CA ALA A 290 13.63 11.27 16.13
C ALA A 290 13.28 10.00 16.93
N GLY A 291 12.28 9.22 16.54
CA GLY A 291 11.83 8.03 17.30
C GLY A 291 12.54 6.72 16.96
N VAL A 292 13.30 6.68 15.86
CA VAL A 292 14.01 5.45 15.45
C VAL A 292 15.49 5.59 15.80
N SER A 293 15.84 5.20 17.02
CA SER A 293 17.24 5.11 17.44
C SER A 293 18.04 4.24 16.46
N GLN A 294 19.11 4.79 15.90
CA GLN A 294 20.08 4.05 15.07
C GLN A 294 20.74 2.86 15.79
N ALA A 295 20.54 2.74 17.09
CA ALA A 295 21.17 1.73 17.95
C ALA A 295 20.57 0.32 17.81
N ALA A 296 19.38 0.16 17.25
CA ALA A 296 18.67 -1.13 17.21
C ALA A 296 19.03 -2.04 16.02
N PHE A 297 19.84 -1.58 15.08
CA PHE A 297 20.20 -2.37 13.90
C PHE A 297 21.68 -2.78 13.92
N ARG A 298 22.03 -3.74 14.79
CA ARG A 298 23.25 -4.53 14.60
C ARG A 298 22.91 -5.71 13.69
N PRO A 299 23.51 -5.83 12.49
CA PRO A 299 23.37 -7.06 11.71
C PRO A 299 23.95 -8.23 12.54
N ALA A 300 23.23 -9.34 12.59
CA ALA A 300 23.74 -10.57 13.17
C ALA A 300 25.12 -10.86 12.54
N ARG A 301 26.16 -10.96 13.36
CA ARG A 301 27.50 -11.35 12.91
C ARG A 301 27.39 -12.70 12.22
N ALA A 302 27.81 -12.75 10.96
CA ALA A 302 28.06 -14.01 10.28
C ALA A 302 29.03 -14.83 11.18
N VAL A 303 28.60 -16.01 11.57
CA VAL A 303 29.46 -16.99 12.23
C VAL A 303 30.51 -17.38 11.19
N ALA A 304 31.72 -16.89 11.37
CA ALA A 304 32.87 -17.36 10.59
C ALA A 304 33.04 -18.85 10.90
N ALA A 305 32.91 -19.67 9.88
CA ALA A 305 33.30 -21.07 9.92
C ALA A 305 34.84 -21.11 9.98
N ASP A 306 35.39 -21.33 11.14
CA ASP A 306 36.80 -21.71 11.34
C ASP A 306 36.99 -23.09 10.70
N GLY A 307 37.51 -23.10 9.48
CA GLY A 307 38.07 -24.29 8.83
C GLY A 307 39.50 -24.50 9.28
N GLY A 308 39.69 -25.18 10.37
CA GLY A 308 41.01 -25.70 10.73
C GLY A 308 41.42 -26.82 9.79
N HIS A 309 42.45 -26.56 9.02
CA HIS A 309 43.25 -27.62 8.40
C HIS A 309 44.45 -27.89 9.30
N GLN A 310 44.56 -29.14 9.77
CA GLN A 310 45.80 -29.89 9.96
C GLN A 310 45.79 -31.10 9.08
#